data_f1d69a71ffa70d28e397d27cdbd15810
#
_entry.id   f1d69a71ffa70d28e397d27cdbd15810
#
_cell.length_a   1.000
_cell.length_b   1.000
_cell.length_c   1.000
_cell.angle_alpha   90.00
_cell.angle_beta   90.00
_cell.angle_gamma   90.00
#
_symmetry.space_group_name_H-M   'P 1'
#
loop_
_entity.id
_entity.type
_entity.pdbx_description
1 polymer ?
#
loop_
_entity_poly.entity_id
_entity_poly.type
_entity_poly.pdbx_seq_one_letter_code
_entity_poly.pdbx_strand_id
1 'polypeptide(L)'
;MQTTPVLNKRSPVELKIKQAKIKLLFNQPFFGTLIMHLPLVDATDAGWCPTAAVDGRNIYYNREFFAKLDVDETQFVLCHEVLHVAFDHFGRRSHRDASWWNMANDYVINGTLIKDKIGKMPTERVPVETTDGNGKKTQAQRVGLYDEKYVGWTS
;
A
#
# COMPACT_ATOMS: atom_id res chain seq x y z
N MET A 1 -39.57 2.20 -24.56
CA MET A 1 -38.74 2.97 -23.59
C MET A 1 -37.32 2.45 -23.66
N GLN A 2 -36.45 3.23 -24.27
CA GLN A 2 -35.03 2.86 -24.33
C GLN A 2 -34.42 3.28 -23.01
N THR A 3 -34.01 2.31 -22.17
CA THR A 3 -33.19 2.54 -21.00
C THR A 3 -31.78 2.90 -21.47
N THR A 4 -31.45 4.17 -21.41
CA THR A 4 -30.07 4.63 -21.59
C THR A 4 -29.17 3.87 -20.60
N PRO A 5 -28.06 3.23 -21.02
CA PRO A 5 -27.17 2.58 -20.08
C PRO A 5 -26.60 3.64 -19.16
N VAL A 6 -26.85 3.51 -17.86
CA VAL A 6 -26.19 4.30 -16.83
C VAL A 6 -24.70 4.01 -16.93
N LEU A 7 -23.95 4.92 -17.54
CA LEU A 7 -22.49 4.88 -17.49
C LEU A 7 -22.10 4.90 -16.00
N ASN A 8 -21.70 3.73 -15.51
CA ASN A 8 -21.19 3.57 -14.16
C ASN A 8 -19.96 4.47 -14.03
N LYS A 9 -20.14 5.68 -13.48
CA LYS A 9 -19.06 6.62 -13.25
C LYS A 9 -18.09 5.97 -12.26
N ARG A 10 -16.96 5.50 -12.77
CA ARG A 10 -15.88 4.97 -11.91
C ARG A 10 -15.53 6.02 -10.86
N SER A 11 -15.33 5.56 -9.63
CA SER A 11 -14.96 6.48 -8.55
C SER A 11 -13.59 7.12 -8.84
N PRO A 12 -13.32 8.35 -8.36
CA PRO A 12 -12.00 8.97 -8.52
C PRO A 12 -10.86 8.11 -8.01
N VAL A 13 -11.10 7.32 -6.97
CA VAL A 13 -10.12 6.38 -6.41
C VAL A 13 -9.82 5.24 -7.38
N GLU A 14 -10.84 4.64 -8.00
CA GLU A 14 -10.64 3.59 -9.00
C GLU A 14 -9.85 4.09 -10.22
N LEU A 15 -10.12 5.33 -10.66
CA LEU A 15 -9.35 5.96 -11.74
C LEU A 15 -7.89 6.16 -11.35
N LYS A 16 -7.62 6.63 -10.14
CA LYS A 16 -6.26 6.80 -9.61
C LYS A 16 -5.52 5.46 -9.52
N ILE A 17 -6.16 4.42 -8.99
CA ILE A 17 -5.59 3.07 -8.93
C ILE A 17 -5.25 2.58 -10.34
N LYS A 18 -6.15 2.79 -11.31
CA LYS A 18 -5.91 2.43 -12.70
C LYS A 18 -4.71 3.17 -13.29
N GLN A 19 -4.60 4.48 -13.04
CA GLN A 19 -3.44 5.27 -13.47
C GLN A 19 -2.14 4.76 -12.86
N ALA A 20 -2.13 4.46 -11.57
CA ALA A 20 -0.98 3.90 -10.87
C ALA A 20 -0.55 2.56 -11.49
N LYS A 21 -1.49 1.65 -11.77
CA LYS A 21 -1.22 0.36 -12.42
C LYS A 21 -0.64 0.52 -13.81
N ILE A 22 -1.20 1.40 -14.63
CA ILE A 22 -0.70 1.68 -15.98
C ILE A 22 0.73 2.25 -15.91
N LYS A 23 0.97 3.22 -15.05
CA LYS A 23 2.29 3.82 -14.86
C LYS A 23 3.32 2.78 -14.42
N LEU A 24 2.97 1.86 -13.51
CA LEU A 24 3.82 0.75 -13.11
C LEU A 24 4.11 -0.20 -14.27
N LEU A 25 3.12 -0.51 -15.11
CA LEU A 25 3.33 -1.40 -16.25
C LEU A 25 4.39 -0.88 -17.24
N PHE A 26 4.45 0.44 -17.43
CA PHE A 26 5.44 1.07 -18.31
C PHE A 26 6.81 1.28 -17.64
N ASN A 27 6.82 1.72 -16.39
CA ASN A 27 8.06 2.14 -15.73
C ASN A 27 8.71 1.02 -14.90
N GLN A 28 7.91 0.07 -14.41
CA GLN A 28 8.31 -1.04 -13.57
C GLN A 28 7.58 -2.32 -14.00
N PRO A 29 7.93 -2.90 -15.18
CA PRO A 29 7.16 -3.98 -15.80
C PRO A 29 6.95 -5.20 -14.91
N PHE A 30 7.93 -5.54 -14.05
CA PHE A 30 7.81 -6.62 -13.08
C PHE A 30 6.62 -6.41 -12.14
N PHE A 31 6.56 -5.27 -11.48
CA PHE A 31 5.46 -4.94 -10.57
C PHE A 31 4.14 -4.76 -11.30
N GLY A 32 4.17 -4.07 -12.44
CA GLY A 32 2.98 -3.86 -13.27
C GLY A 32 2.35 -5.17 -13.69
N THR A 33 3.16 -6.14 -14.11
CA THR A 33 2.68 -7.47 -14.50
C THR A 33 2.06 -8.21 -13.32
N LEU A 34 2.73 -8.25 -12.18
CA LEU A 34 2.20 -8.93 -10.98
C LEU A 34 0.89 -8.31 -10.49
N ILE A 35 0.81 -6.98 -10.45
CA ILE A 35 -0.42 -6.27 -10.03
C ILE A 35 -1.58 -6.55 -10.97
N MET A 36 -1.33 -6.75 -12.25
CA MET A 36 -2.41 -7.08 -13.20
C MET A 36 -3.00 -8.47 -12.97
N HIS A 37 -2.24 -9.39 -12.36
CA HIS A 37 -2.72 -10.74 -12.03
C HIS A 37 -3.45 -10.82 -10.69
N LEU A 38 -3.36 -9.79 -9.84
CA LEU A 38 -4.03 -9.76 -8.55
C LEU A 38 -5.28 -8.87 -8.63
N PRO A 39 -6.49 -9.45 -8.52
CA PRO A 39 -7.72 -8.67 -8.44
C PRO A 39 -7.70 -7.70 -7.27
N LEU A 40 -8.22 -6.49 -7.50
CA LEU A 40 -8.41 -5.47 -6.47
C LEU A 40 -9.84 -5.57 -5.94
N VAL A 41 -9.98 -5.71 -4.63
CA VAL A 41 -11.25 -5.84 -3.93
C VAL A 41 -11.43 -4.66 -2.97
N ASP A 42 -12.52 -3.94 -3.13
CA ASP A 42 -12.88 -2.88 -2.19
C ASP A 42 -13.34 -3.49 -0.87
N ALA A 43 -12.61 -3.20 0.20
CA ALA A 43 -12.87 -3.68 1.54
C ALA A 43 -13.21 -2.54 2.52
N THR A 44 -13.59 -1.36 2.00
CA THR A 44 -13.87 -0.17 2.81
C THR A 44 -14.92 -0.44 3.89
N ASP A 45 -16.00 -1.09 3.50
CA ASP A 45 -17.14 -1.36 4.39
C ASP A 45 -16.99 -2.66 5.21
N ALA A 46 -15.90 -3.39 5.03
CA ALA A 46 -15.67 -4.65 5.72
C ALA A 46 -15.17 -4.48 7.18
N GLY A 47 -14.69 -3.29 7.54
CA GLY A 47 -14.30 -2.93 8.92
C GLY A 47 -12.93 -3.47 9.38
N TRP A 48 -12.31 -4.37 8.64
CA TRP A 48 -11.02 -4.98 9.00
C TRP A 48 -9.82 -4.46 8.20
N CYS A 49 -10.06 -3.76 7.09
CA CYS A 49 -9.01 -3.25 6.20
C CYS A 49 -8.94 -1.71 6.27
N PRO A 50 -8.12 -1.13 7.16
CA PRO A 50 -8.01 0.32 7.27
C PRO A 50 -7.19 0.97 6.16
N THR A 51 -6.32 0.22 5.49
CA THR A 51 -5.41 0.71 4.44
C THR A 51 -5.45 -0.17 3.20
N ALA A 52 -4.56 -1.14 3.12
CA ALA A 52 -4.53 -2.20 2.13
C ALA A 52 -4.10 -3.51 2.79
N ALA A 53 -4.38 -4.62 2.14
CA ALA A 53 -3.96 -5.95 2.55
C ALA A 53 -3.92 -6.90 1.36
N VAL A 54 -3.22 -8.01 1.49
CA VAL A 54 -3.17 -9.06 0.48
C VAL A 54 -3.28 -10.45 1.13
N ASP A 55 -3.95 -11.38 0.46
CA ASP A 55 -4.10 -12.77 0.91
C ASP A 55 -3.39 -13.79 -0.01
N GLY A 56 -2.59 -13.30 -0.97
CA GLY A 56 -1.96 -14.11 -2.00
C GLY A 56 -2.81 -14.34 -3.25
N ARG A 57 -4.09 -13.97 -3.23
CA ARG A 57 -5.02 -14.08 -4.35
C ARG A 57 -5.59 -12.74 -4.77
N ASN A 58 -5.87 -11.88 -3.80
CA ASN A 58 -6.48 -10.57 -4.00
C ASN A 58 -5.69 -9.50 -3.24
N ILE A 59 -5.72 -8.28 -3.76
CA ILE A 59 -5.34 -7.08 -3.03
C ILE A 59 -6.62 -6.40 -2.55
N TYR A 60 -6.76 -6.24 -1.26
CA TYR A 60 -7.86 -5.50 -0.63
C TYR A 60 -7.45 -4.06 -0.41
N TYR A 61 -8.36 -3.12 -0.62
CA TYR A 61 -8.07 -1.71 -0.42
C TYR A 61 -9.20 -0.97 0.27
N ASN A 62 -8.84 0.08 1.00
CA ASN A 62 -9.78 1.00 1.61
C ASN A 62 -9.84 2.28 0.79
N ARG A 63 -11.03 2.66 0.30
CA ARG A 63 -11.24 3.86 -0.54
C ARG A 63 -10.84 5.15 0.15
N GLU A 64 -11.14 5.28 1.44
CA GLU A 64 -10.85 6.49 2.20
C GLU A 64 -9.35 6.69 2.38
N PHE A 65 -8.61 5.61 2.61
CA PHE A 65 -7.16 5.65 2.65
C PHE A 65 -6.58 6.01 1.28
N PHE A 66 -6.97 5.31 0.22
CA PHE A 66 -6.47 5.57 -1.14
C PHE A 66 -6.89 6.95 -1.66
N ALA A 67 -8.00 7.52 -1.20
CA ALA A 67 -8.41 8.87 -1.58
C ALA A 67 -7.39 9.94 -1.17
N LYS A 68 -6.69 9.73 -0.06
CA LYS A 68 -5.66 10.64 0.48
C LYS A 68 -4.32 10.56 -0.25
N LEU A 69 -4.06 9.46 -0.96
CA LEU A 69 -2.80 9.20 -1.66
C LEU A 69 -2.77 9.90 -3.02
N ASP A 70 -1.57 10.31 -3.44
CA ASP A 70 -1.32 10.64 -4.85
C ASP A 70 -1.07 9.37 -5.68
N VAL A 71 -0.80 9.52 -6.99
CA VAL A 71 -0.55 8.36 -7.88
C VAL A 71 0.72 7.62 -7.50
N ASP A 72 1.79 8.31 -7.12
CA ASP A 72 3.07 7.71 -6.78
C ASP A 72 3.01 6.99 -5.42
N GLU A 73 2.28 7.55 -4.46
CA GLU A 73 1.97 6.90 -3.18
C GLU A 73 1.09 5.66 -3.39
N THR A 74 0.11 5.74 -4.28
CA THR A 74 -0.71 4.59 -4.68
C THR A 74 0.15 3.48 -5.28
N GLN A 75 1.11 3.81 -6.16
CA GLN A 75 2.05 2.83 -6.70
C GLN A 75 2.86 2.13 -5.60
N PHE A 76 3.37 2.89 -4.64
CA PHE A 76 4.13 2.34 -3.51
C PHE A 76 3.31 1.33 -2.72
N VAL A 77 2.09 1.68 -2.34
CA VAL A 77 1.21 0.78 -1.56
C VAL A 77 0.88 -0.49 -2.35
N LEU A 78 0.54 -0.37 -3.63
CA LEU A 78 0.27 -1.53 -4.47
C LEU A 78 1.49 -2.45 -4.62
N CYS A 79 2.69 -1.88 -4.81
CA CYS A 79 3.92 -2.66 -4.89
C CYS A 79 4.28 -3.32 -3.56
N HIS A 80 4.00 -2.65 -2.44
CA HIS A 80 4.16 -3.21 -1.11
C HIS A 80 3.36 -4.52 -0.95
N GLU A 81 2.08 -4.50 -1.29
CA GLU A 81 1.22 -5.69 -1.20
C GLU A 81 1.69 -6.81 -2.13
N VAL A 82 2.10 -6.45 -3.35
CA VAL A 82 2.64 -7.43 -4.32
C VAL A 82 3.91 -8.10 -3.81
N LEU A 83 4.80 -7.38 -3.14
CA LEU A 83 6.03 -7.95 -2.60
C LEU A 83 5.79 -8.94 -1.47
N HIS A 84 4.72 -8.78 -0.66
CA HIS A 84 4.33 -9.82 0.29
C HIS A 84 4.05 -11.16 -0.40
N VAL A 85 3.42 -11.12 -1.58
CA VAL A 85 3.15 -12.31 -2.38
C VAL A 85 4.42 -12.82 -3.07
N ALA A 86 5.19 -11.94 -3.71
CA ALA A 86 6.38 -12.30 -4.46
C ALA A 86 7.47 -12.91 -3.57
N PHE A 87 7.59 -12.46 -2.33
CA PHE A 87 8.54 -13.00 -1.36
C PHE A 87 8.01 -14.21 -0.57
N ASP A 88 6.78 -14.64 -0.87
CA ASP A 88 6.10 -15.75 -0.18
C ASP A 88 6.08 -15.59 1.35
N HIS A 89 5.80 -14.40 1.82
CA HIS A 89 5.80 -14.10 3.26
C HIS A 89 4.78 -14.93 4.03
N PHE A 90 3.71 -15.37 3.38
CA PHE A 90 2.67 -16.23 3.98
C PHE A 90 3.18 -17.66 4.19
N GLY A 91 3.78 -18.27 3.16
CA GLY A 91 4.33 -19.62 3.24
C GLY A 91 5.56 -19.72 4.13
N ARG A 92 6.41 -18.69 4.10
CA ARG A 92 7.67 -18.65 4.87
C ARG A 92 7.51 -18.31 6.34
N ARG A 93 6.32 -17.87 6.79
CA ARG A 93 6.09 -17.53 8.20
C ARG A 93 6.35 -18.72 9.12
N SER A 94 5.94 -19.92 8.75
CA SER A 94 6.02 -21.12 9.57
C SER A 94 5.38 -20.88 10.96
N HIS A 95 6.07 -21.21 12.04
CA HIS A 95 5.61 -21.06 13.42
C HIS A 95 5.98 -19.71 14.06
N ARG A 96 6.50 -18.74 13.29
CA ARG A 96 6.84 -17.40 13.80
C ARG A 96 5.58 -16.63 14.17
N ASP A 97 5.69 -15.76 15.18
CA ASP A 97 4.60 -14.85 15.54
C ASP A 97 4.21 -13.96 14.35
N ALA A 98 2.90 -13.88 14.09
CA ALA A 98 2.38 -13.19 12.91
C ALA A 98 2.68 -11.69 12.92
N SER A 99 2.58 -11.03 14.08
CA SER A 99 2.79 -9.58 14.18
C SER A 99 4.25 -9.22 13.96
N TRP A 100 5.17 -9.92 14.62
CA TRP A 100 6.61 -9.70 14.44
C TRP A 100 7.08 -10.05 13.04
N TRP A 101 6.53 -11.13 12.47
CA TRP A 101 6.84 -11.53 11.10
C TRP A 101 6.40 -10.47 10.09
N ASN A 102 5.16 -9.97 10.20
CA ASN A 102 4.66 -8.91 9.33
C ASN A 102 5.48 -7.62 9.47
N MET A 103 5.80 -7.22 10.70
CA MET A 103 6.62 -6.05 10.95
C MET A 103 8.00 -6.15 10.30
N ALA A 104 8.68 -7.29 10.45
CA ALA A 104 9.98 -7.55 9.83
C ALA A 104 9.91 -7.47 8.30
N ASN A 105 8.87 -8.07 7.71
CA ASN A 105 8.64 -8.04 6.27
C ASN A 105 8.35 -6.64 5.75
N ASP A 106 7.57 -5.84 6.48
CA ASP A 106 7.28 -4.45 6.12
C ASP A 106 8.54 -3.60 6.08
N TYR A 107 9.46 -3.76 7.03
CA TYR A 107 10.77 -3.09 6.98
C TYR A 107 11.57 -3.47 5.74
N VAL A 108 11.62 -4.74 5.40
CA VAL A 108 12.34 -5.23 4.22
C VAL A 108 11.72 -4.73 2.92
N ILE A 109 10.38 -4.83 2.79
CA ILE A 109 9.64 -4.39 1.61
C ILE A 109 9.79 -2.88 1.42
N ASN A 110 9.50 -2.09 2.45
CA ASN A 110 9.57 -0.64 2.36
C ASN A 110 11.00 -0.17 2.07
N GLY A 111 12.00 -0.79 2.68
CA GLY A 111 13.40 -0.53 2.39
C GLY A 111 13.77 -0.81 0.93
N THR A 112 13.28 -1.92 0.38
CA THR A 112 13.50 -2.29 -1.03
C THR A 112 12.86 -1.27 -1.98
N LEU A 113 11.60 -0.92 -1.77
CA LEU A 113 10.88 0.03 -2.62
C LEU A 113 11.50 1.42 -2.60
N ILE A 114 11.94 1.89 -1.42
CA ILE A 114 12.61 3.19 -1.28
C ILE A 114 13.96 3.18 -1.98
N LYS A 115 14.77 2.14 -1.77
CA LYS A 115 16.08 1.98 -2.42
C LYS A 115 15.96 1.99 -3.94
N ASP A 116 15.00 1.25 -4.46
CA ASP A 116 14.79 1.10 -5.91
C ASP A 116 13.94 2.24 -6.50
N LYS A 117 13.56 3.22 -5.68
CA LYS A 117 12.77 4.41 -6.07
C LYS A 117 11.45 4.05 -6.76
N ILE A 118 10.75 3.06 -6.24
CA ILE A 118 9.47 2.60 -6.76
C ILE A 118 8.34 3.31 -6.03
N GLY A 119 7.63 4.18 -6.76
CA GLY A 119 6.61 5.02 -6.17
C GLY A 119 7.17 5.98 -5.11
N LYS A 120 6.32 6.39 -4.19
CA LYS A 120 6.65 7.27 -3.07
C LYS A 120 5.99 6.75 -1.80
N MET A 121 6.77 6.55 -0.75
CA MET A 121 6.22 6.13 0.53
C MET A 121 5.25 7.17 1.08
N PRO A 122 4.00 6.78 1.42
CA PRO A 122 3.03 7.71 1.99
C PRO A 122 3.51 8.33 3.29
N THR A 123 3.13 9.59 3.52
CA THR A 123 3.41 10.31 4.76
C THR A 123 2.14 10.92 5.32
N GLU A 124 1.89 10.75 6.60
CA GLU A 124 0.83 11.43 7.32
C GLU A 124 1.42 12.50 8.25
N ARG A 125 0.68 13.61 8.42
CA ARG A 125 0.97 14.57 9.48
C ARG A 125 0.25 14.14 10.73
N VAL A 126 1.00 13.61 11.69
CA VAL A 126 0.47 13.17 12.97
C VAL A 126 0.58 14.30 13.98
N PRO A 127 -0.49 14.62 14.72
CA PRO A 127 -0.40 15.54 15.85
C PRO A 127 0.52 14.94 16.92
N VAL A 128 1.58 15.66 17.29
CA VAL A 128 2.44 15.27 18.42
C VAL A 128 1.88 15.97 19.65
N GLU A 129 1.44 15.21 20.64
CA GLU A 129 1.13 15.76 21.95
C GLU A 129 2.45 16.10 22.66
N THR A 130 2.72 17.39 22.81
CA THR A 130 3.84 17.85 23.67
C THR A 130 3.33 17.96 25.11
N THR A 131 4.06 17.35 26.03
CA THR A 131 3.79 17.38 27.48
C THR A 131 3.90 18.77 28.12
N ASP A 132 4.31 19.76 27.38
CA ASP A 132 4.69 21.10 27.91
C ASP A 132 3.61 22.18 27.71
N GLY A 133 2.36 21.82 27.51
CA GLY A 133 1.24 22.81 27.47
C GLY A 133 1.25 23.80 26.28
N ASN A 134 2.21 23.76 25.40
CA ASN A 134 2.37 24.65 24.24
C ASN A 134 1.95 23.99 22.95
N GLY A 135 0.66 23.90 22.70
CA GLY A 135 0.07 23.65 21.40
C GLY A 135 0.49 22.36 20.69
N LYS A 136 -0.45 21.71 20.00
CA LYS A 136 -0.18 20.52 19.16
C LYS A 136 0.77 20.89 18.02
N LYS A 137 1.96 20.33 18.02
CA LYS A 137 2.85 20.34 16.86
C LYS A 137 2.51 19.19 15.94
N THR A 138 2.43 19.45 14.65
CA THR A 138 2.27 18.39 13.63
C THR A 138 3.62 18.02 13.06
N GLN A 139 3.95 16.73 13.09
CA GLN A 139 5.15 16.19 12.47
C GLN A 139 4.75 15.32 11.29
N ALA A 140 5.47 15.40 10.17
CA ALA A 140 5.32 14.47 9.08
C ALA A 140 5.88 13.11 9.49
N GLN A 141 5.04 12.08 9.48
CA GLN A 141 5.44 10.72 9.76
C GLN A 141 5.11 9.84 8.55
N ARG A 142 6.01 8.92 8.23
CA ARG A 142 5.76 7.93 7.17
C ARG A 142 4.65 6.98 7.60
N VAL A 143 3.76 6.67 6.67
CA VAL A 143 2.73 5.66 6.88
C VAL A 143 3.36 4.30 6.60
N GLY A 144 3.83 3.65 7.63
CA GLY A 144 4.47 2.35 7.56
C GLY A 144 5.86 2.32 8.18
N LEU A 145 6.41 1.12 8.28
CA LEU A 145 7.67 0.85 8.95
C LEU A 145 8.86 1.05 8.00
N TYR A 146 9.78 1.92 8.37
CA TYR A 146 11.01 2.14 7.64
C TYR A 146 12.17 2.48 8.58
N ASP A 147 13.29 1.79 8.38
CA ASP A 147 14.55 2.12 9.02
C ASP A 147 15.68 1.76 8.04
N GLU A 148 16.56 2.70 7.76
CA GLU A 148 17.65 2.55 6.78
C GLU A 148 18.56 1.35 7.09
N LYS A 149 18.72 1.00 8.35
CA LYS A 149 19.54 -0.14 8.78
C LYS A 149 19.06 -1.50 8.27
N TYR A 150 17.77 -1.62 7.91
CA TYR A 150 17.20 -2.86 7.38
C TYR A 150 17.17 -2.92 5.85
N VAL A 151 17.63 -1.88 5.16
CA VAL A 151 17.68 -1.87 3.69
C VAL A 151 18.67 -2.93 3.20
N GLY A 152 18.18 -3.82 2.34
CA GLY A 152 18.96 -4.94 1.80
C GLY A 152 18.97 -6.21 2.68
N TRP A 153 18.26 -6.21 3.79
CA TRP A 153 18.00 -7.43 4.55
C TRP A 153 17.01 -8.32 3.82
N THR A 154 17.08 -9.62 4.09
CA THR A 154 16.11 -10.62 3.63
C THR A 154 15.37 -11.18 4.82
N SER A 155 14.08 -11.36 4.68
CA SER A 155 13.23 -12.03 5.68
C SER A 155 13.23 -13.56 5.53
#